data_50d0a4ae005e9d6dae8852ccade0dcaa
#
_entry.id   50d0a4ae005e9d6dae8852ccade0dcaa
#
_cell.length_a   1.000
_cell.length_b   1.000
_cell.length_c   1.000
_cell.angle_alpha   90.00
_cell.angle_beta   90.00
_cell.angle_gamma   90.00
#
_symmetry.space_group_name_H-M   'P 1'
#
loop_
_entity.id
_entity.type
_entity.pdbx_description
1 polymer ?
#
loop_
_entity_poly.entity_id
_entity_poly.type
_entity_poly.pdbx_seq_one_letter_code
_entity_poly.pdbx_strand_id
1 'polypeptide(L)'
;LNRNEVMFMAQFQDLIDFSPAPNLDVFGRLDPKKATEQEVRGEKVFFGKGRCVECHQPPFYTDNLMHDLQVERFYKGRAEGAIKTFPLRGIKDSPPYLHDGRLLTLEDTVEFFNLVTGTQLTEEEKKDLSAFLRAL
;
A
#
# COMPACT_ATOMS: atom_id res chain seq x y z
N LEU A 1 18.51 10.75 -24.86
CA LEU A 1 18.66 11.60 -23.67
C LEU A 1 20.14 11.78 -23.37
N ASN A 2 20.59 12.98 -23.16
CA ASN A 2 21.93 13.27 -22.70
C ASN A 2 21.99 13.23 -21.15
N ARG A 3 23.22 13.24 -20.58
CA ARG A 3 23.41 13.13 -19.13
C ARG A 3 22.70 14.23 -18.33
N ASN A 4 22.66 15.45 -18.85
CA ASN A 4 22.03 16.58 -18.16
C ASN A 4 20.50 16.44 -18.15
N GLU A 5 19.91 15.97 -19.25
CA GLU A 5 18.47 15.69 -19.30
C GLU A 5 18.07 14.63 -18.28
N VAL A 6 18.84 13.53 -18.18
CA VAL A 6 18.62 12.48 -17.17
C VAL A 6 18.74 13.03 -15.74
N MET A 7 19.74 13.89 -15.51
CA MET A 7 19.93 14.52 -14.19
C MET A 7 18.75 15.45 -13.84
N PHE A 8 18.27 16.26 -14.80
CA PHE A 8 17.12 17.15 -14.57
C PHE A 8 15.83 16.36 -14.33
N MET A 9 15.63 15.24 -15.04
CA MET A 9 14.50 14.33 -14.77
C MET A 9 14.55 13.76 -13.35
N ALA A 10 15.73 13.32 -12.90
CA ALA A 10 15.91 12.83 -11.52
C ALA A 10 15.61 13.93 -10.49
N GLN A 11 16.15 15.13 -10.68
CA GLN A 11 15.87 16.28 -9.81
C GLN A 11 14.37 16.65 -9.78
N PHE A 12 13.69 16.56 -10.92
CA PHE A 12 12.24 16.78 -10.96
C PHE A 12 11.48 15.72 -10.15
N GLN A 13 11.89 14.45 -10.26
CA GLN A 13 11.28 13.37 -9.49
C GLN A 13 11.46 13.55 -7.98
N ASP A 14 12.60 14.08 -7.54
CA ASP A 14 12.87 14.38 -6.13
C ASP A 14 11.96 15.46 -5.55
N LEU A 15 11.32 16.28 -6.40
CA LEU A 15 10.36 17.31 -5.98
C LEU A 15 8.92 16.78 -5.87
N ILE A 16 8.65 15.57 -6.37
CA ILE A 16 7.32 14.98 -6.30
C ILE A 16 7.11 14.40 -4.91
N ASP A 17 6.17 14.98 -4.18
CA ASP A 17 5.78 14.54 -2.85
C ASP A 17 4.49 13.71 -2.89
N PHE A 18 4.19 13.05 -1.77
CA PHE A 18 2.97 12.27 -1.61
C PHE A 18 1.73 13.18 -1.52
N SER A 19 0.60 12.63 -1.93
CA SER A 19 -0.70 13.28 -1.72
C SER A 19 -0.90 13.62 -0.23
N PRO A 20 -1.55 14.77 0.08
CA PRO A 20 -1.85 15.11 1.45
C PRO A 20 -2.66 14.03 2.15
N ALA A 21 -2.26 13.68 3.37
CA ALA A 21 -2.96 12.75 4.24
C ALA A 21 -3.27 13.42 5.59
N PRO A 22 -4.33 14.24 5.66
CA PRO A 22 -4.59 15.13 6.79
C PRO A 22 -4.92 14.39 8.09
N ASN A 23 -5.29 13.10 8.00
CA ASN A 23 -5.58 12.26 9.16
C ASN A 23 -4.32 11.62 9.77
N LEU A 24 -3.15 11.81 9.16
CA LEU A 24 -1.90 11.29 9.70
C LEU A 24 -1.14 12.34 10.49
N ASP A 25 -0.37 11.85 11.45
CA ASP A 25 0.66 12.63 12.16
C ASP A 25 1.99 12.65 11.37
N VAL A 26 2.99 13.32 11.91
CA VAL A 26 4.32 13.44 11.29
C VAL A 26 5.10 12.12 11.21
N PHE A 27 4.66 11.11 11.93
CA PHE A 27 5.24 9.75 11.89
C PHE A 27 4.48 8.82 10.95
N GLY A 28 3.46 9.35 10.27
CA GLY A 28 2.62 8.57 9.34
C GLY A 28 1.58 7.71 10.05
N ARG A 29 1.31 7.91 11.35
CA ARG A 29 0.26 7.20 12.11
C ARG A 29 -1.03 8.03 12.12
N LEU A 30 -2.17 7.37 12.28
CA LEU A 30 -3.44 8.10 12.42
C LEU A 30 -3.40 9.03 13.63
N ASP A 31 -3.81 10.29 13.41
CA ASP A 31 -4.09 11.22 14.51
C ASP A 31 -5.46 10.86 15.13
N PRO A 32 -5.51 10.42 16.38
CA PRO A 32 -6.76 9.99 17.02
C PRO A 32 -7.84 11.07 17.10
N LYS A 33 -7.46 12.33 16.90
CA LYS A 33 -8.40 13.48 16.93
C LYS A 33 -9.07 13.71 15.57
N LYS A 34 -8.52 13.14 14.50
CA LYS A 34 -8.98 13.36 13.12
C LYS A 34 -9.52 12.10 12.47
N ALA A 35 -8.98 10.95 12.87
CA ALA A 35 -9.34 9.67 12.30
C ALA A 35 -10.74 9.23 12.74
N THR A 36 -11.46 8.58 11.84
CA THR A 36 -12.72 7.90 12.14
C THR A 36 -12.46 6.61 12.93
N GLU A 37 -13.47 6.13 13.65
CA GLU A 37 -13.38 4.83 14.35
C GLU A 37 -13.07 3.68 13.39
N GLN A 38 -13.60 3.74 12.17
CA GLN A 38 -13.34 2.73 11.15
C GLN A 38 -11.89 2.73 10.71
N GLU A 39 -11.30 3.89 10.44
CA GLU A 39 -9.88 4.01 10.10
C GLU A 39 -8.99 3.50 11.23
N VAL A 40 -9.32 3.81 12.49
CA VAL A 40 -8.59 3.33 13.66
C VAL A 40 -8.65 1.81 13.79
N ARG A 41 -9.80 1.18 13.54
CA ARG A 41 -9.89 -0.28 13.48
C ARG A 41 -9.07 -0.85 12.32
N GLY A 42 -9.13 -0.22 11.16
CA GLY A 42 -8.33 -0.61 10.00
C GLY A 42 -6.82 -0.51 10.24
N GLU A 43 -6.38 0.54 10.93
CA GLU A 43 -4.99 0.66 11.36
C GLU A 43 -4.57 -0.53 12.25
N LYS A 44 -5.41 -0.94 13.21
CA LYS A 44 -5.14 -2.12 14.05
C LYS A 44 -5.04 -3.41 13.23
N VAL A 45 -5.89 -3.57 12.23
CA VAL A 45 -5.81 -4.71 11.30
C VAL A 45 -4.49 -4.66 10.53
N PHE A 46 -4.11 -3.51 9.99
CA PHE A 46 -2.88 -3.30 9.22
C PHE A 46 -1.62 -3.68 10.01
N PHE A 47 -1.52 -3.20 11.26
CA PHE A 47 -0.36 -3.46 12.14
C PHE A 47 -0.43 -4.82 12.86
N GLY A 48 -1.59 -5.47 12.87
CA GLY A 48 -1.83 -6.74 13.55
C GLY A 48 -2.10 -7.88 12.59
N LYS A 49 -3.33 -8.39 12.63
CA LYS A 49 -3.77 -9.59 11.91
C LYS A 49 -3.50 -9.54 10.39
N GLY A 50 -3.62 -8.36 9.78
CA GLY A 50 -3.36 -8.17 8.34
C GLY A 50 -1.90 -8.30 7.95
N ARG A 51 -0.95 -8.16 8.89
CA ARG A 51 0.50 -8.28 8.71
C ARG A 51 1.10 -7.34 7.65
N CYS A 52 0.34 -6.33 7.23
CA CYS A 52 0.76 -5.42 6.15
C CYS A 52 2.03 -4.64 6.50
N VAL A 53 2.21 -4.30 7.79
CA VAL A 53 3.37 -3.58 8.32
C VAL A 53 4.69 -4.33 8.14
N GLU A 54 4.67 -5.63 7.92
CA GLU A 54 5.91 -6.41 7.73
C GLU A 54 6.71 -5.93 6.51
N CYS A 55 6.01 -5.43 5.48
CA CYS A 55 6.61 -4.85 4.29
C CYS A 55 6.31 -3.34 4.16
N HIS A 56 5.13 -2.90 4.62
CA HIS A 56 4.66 -1.52 4.47
C HIS A 56 4.80 -0.73 5.77
N GLN A 57 6.03 -0.31 6.09
CA GLN A 57 6.34 0.40 7.32
C GLN A 57 6.16 1.92 7.18
N PRO A 58 5.55 2.61 8.20
CA PRO A 58 5.48 4.07 8.21
C PRO A 58 6.89 4.71 8.28
N PRO A 59 7.08 5.98 7.90
CA PRO A 59 6.03 6.92 7.50
C PRO A 59 5.58 6.79 6.04
N PHE A 60 6.34 6.13 5.18
CA PHE A 60 6.07 6.02 3.74
C PHE A 60 5.30 4.75 3.37
N TYR A 61 5.12 3.84 4.32
CA TYR A 61 4.44 2.56 4.13
C TYR A 61 5.09 1.70 3.05
N THR A 62 6.42 1.58 3.14
CA THR A 62 7.27 0.70 2.34
C THR A 62 8.57 0.40 3.10
N ASP A 63 9.09 -0.79 2.93
CA ASP A 63 10.45 -1.17 3.34
C ASP A 63 11.47 -0.97 2.20
N ASN A 64 10.97 -0.57 1.01
CA ASN A 64 11.75 -0.36 -0.20
C ASN A 64 12.52 -1.61 -0.70
N LEU A 65 12.13 -2.80 -0.22
CA LEU A 65 12.74 -4.08 -0.56
C LEU A 65 11.95 -4.81 -1.67
N MET A 66 12.48 -5.96 -2.05
CA MET A 66 11.88 -6.86 -3.05
C MET A 66 11.41 -8.14 -2.35
N HIS A 67 10.14 -8.53 -2.58
CA HIS A 67 9.54 -9.72 -1.98
C HIS A 67 8.92 -10.61 -3.05
N ASP A 68 9.20 -11.91 -2.97
CA ASP A 68 8.54 -12.93 -3.80
C ASP A 68 7.37 -13.54 -3.02
N LEU A 69 6.17 -13.03 -3.28
CA LEU A 69 4.93 -13.52 -2.68
C LEU A 69 4.26 -14.61 -3.50
N GLN A 70 4.89 -15.03 -4.62
CA GLN A 70 4.36 -16.03 -5.54
C GLN A 70 2.91 -15.71 -5.95
N VAL A 71 2.66 -14.45 -6.27
CA VAL A 71 1.31 -13.95 -6.57
C VAL A 71 0.70 -14.64 -7.79
N GLU A 72 1.54 -15.11 -8.70
CA GLU A 72 1.16 -15.83 -9.91
C GLU A 72 0.44 -17.15 -9.63
N ARG A 73 0.54 -17.72 -8.43
CA ARG A 73 -0.19 -18.95 -8.04
C ARG A 73 -1.71 -18.79 -8.05
N PHE A 74 -2.20 -17.55 -8.01
CA PHE A 74 -3.63 -17.23 -8.05
C PHE A 74 -4.17 -17.01 -9.48
N TYR A 75 -3.29 -17.05 -10.47
CA TYR A 75 -3.65 -16.94 -11.89
C TYR A 75 -2.65 -17.72 -12.76
N LYS A 76 -3.07 -18.08 -13.95
CA LYS A 76 -2.21 -18.81 -14.89
C LYS A 76 -1.18 -17.83 -15.50
N GLY A 77 0.01 -17.83 -14.97
CA GLY A 77 1.09 -16.97 -15.41
C GLY A 77 2.46 -17.63 -15.25
N ARG A 78 3.49 -16.99 -15.76
CA ARG A 78 4.87 -17.34 -15.43
C ARG A 78 5.18 -16.84 -14.02
N ALA A 79 6.13 -17.49 -13.34
CA ALA A 79 6.68 -16.99 -12.10
C ALA A 79 7.22 -15.57 -12.34
N GLU A 80 6.75 -14.61 -11.57
CA GLU A 80 7.12 -13.18 -11.69
C GLU A 80 8.33 -12.85 -10.84
N GLY A 81 8.61 -13.68 -9.83
CA GLY A 81 9.72 -13.48 -8.89
C GLY A 81 9.44 -12.36 -7.90
N ALA A 82 10.52 -11.75 -7.42
CA ALA A 82 10.42 -10.70 -6.41
C ALA A 82 9.91 -9.38 -7.01
N ILE A 83 8.93 -8.78 -6.34
CA ILE A 83 8.30 -7.51 -6.70
C ILE A 83 8.63 -6.48 -5.61
N LYS A 84 8.92 -5.25 -6.01
CA LYS A 84 9.24 -4.17 -5.08
C LYS A 84 8.02 -3.77 -4.25
N THR A 85 8.21 -3.55 -2.95
CA THR A 85 7.20 -2.97 -2.07
C THR A 85 6.98 -1.50 -2.45
N PHE A 86 5.81 -1.21 -3.01
CA PHE A 86 5.42 0.17 -3.29
C PHE A 86 5.00 0.92 -2.02
N PRO A 87 5.27 2.24 -1.92
CA PRO A 87 4.70 3.06 -0.88
C PRO A 87 3.17 3.07 -0.94
N LEU A 88 2.49 3.01 0.21
CA LEU A 88 1.03 3.11 0.25
C LEU A 88 0.52 4.53 0.51
N ARG A 89 1.40 5.52 0.69
CA ARG A 89 1.00 6.92 0.79
C ARG A 89 0.35 7.37 -0.53
N GLY A 90 -0.86 7.92 -0.43
CA GLY A 90 -1.65 8.33 -1.59
C GLY A 90 -2.23 7.18 -2.41
N ILE A 91 -2.26 5.96 -1.88
CA ILE A 91 -2.67 4.75 -2.62
C ILE A 91 -4.11 4.85 -3.15
N LYS A 92 -4.98 5.60 -2.49
CA LYS A 92 -6.38 5.82 -2.94
C LYS A 92 -6.48 6.46 -4.33
N ASP A 93 -5.45 7.23 -4.71
CA ASP A 93 -5.43 8.01 -5.95
C ASP A 93 -4.62 7.31 -7.07
N SER A 94 -4.23 6.05 -6.85
CA SER A 94 -3.32 5.31 -7.74
C SER A 94 -3.88 4.01 -8.33
N PRO A 95 -5.20 3.87 -8.63
CA PRO A 95 -5.67 2.71 -9.38
C PRO A 95 -5.13 2.78 -10.84
N PRO A 96 -4.99 1.63 -11.53
CA PRO A 96 -5.20 0.27 -11.04
C PRO A 96 -4.02 -0.24 -10.19
N TYR A 97 -4.29 -1.23 -9.33
CA TYR A 97 -3.35 -1.77 -8.36
C TYR A 97 -2.61 -3.01 -8.83
N LEU A 98 -1.53 -3.35 -8.11
CA LEU A 98 -0.45 -4.27 -8.43
C LEU A 98 0.44 -3.76 -9.58
N HIS A 99 1.58 -4.43 -9.76
CA HIS A 99 2.58 -4.08 -10.78
C HIS A 99 2.06 -4.18 -12.23
N ASP A 100 0.99 -4.93 -12.47
CA ASP A 100 0.36 -5.13 -13.79
C ASP A 100 -1.04 -4.50 -13.89
N GLY A 101 -1.51 -3.82 -12.85
CA GLY A 101 -2.77 -3.08 -12.87
C GLY A 101 -4.04 -3.94 -12.91
N ARG A 102 -3.98 -5.20 -12.50
CA ARG A 102 -5.12 -6.13 -12.61
C ARG A 102 -6.26 -5.87 -11.62
N LEU A 103 -6.01 -5.17 -10.53
CA LEU A 103 -7.01 -4.88 -9.50
C LEU A 103 -7.44 -3.41 -9.59
N LEU A 104 -8.74 -3.18 -9.59
CA LEU A 104 -9.30 -1.85 -9.84
C LEU A 104 -9.68 -1.11 -8.56
N THR A 105 -9.87 -1.83 -7.44
CA THR A 105 -10.30 -1.25 -6.18
C THR A 105 -9.36 -1.62 -5.03
N LEU A 106 -9.37 -0.82 -3.96
CA LEU A 106 -8.64 -1.15 -2.73
C LEU A 106 -9.25 -2.39 -2.06
N GLU A 107 -10.55 -2.58 -2.16
CA GLU A 107 -11.24 -3.75 -1.64
C GLU A 107 -10.75 -5.03 -2.30
N ASP A 108 -10.64 -5.05 -3.63
CA ASP A 108 -10.09 -6.19 -4.37
C ASP A 108 -8.63 -6.43 -3.97
N THR A 109 -7.87 -5.36 -3.76
CA THR A 109 -6.46 -5.43 -3.33
C THR A 109 -6.33 -6.03 -1.93
N VAL A 110 -7.16 -5.60 -0.99
CA VAL A 110 -7.21 -6.15 0.36
C VAL A 110 -7.57 -7.64 0.33
N GLU A 111 -8.59 -8.02 -0.44
CA GLU A 111 -8.98 -9.43 -0.58
C GLU A 111 -7.87 -10.25 -1.23
N PHE A 112 -7.24 -9.74 -2.27
CA PHE A 112 -6.13 -10.41 -2.93
C PHE A 112 -4.99 -10.71 -1.94
N PHE A 113 -4.55 -9.72 -1.16
CA PHE A 113 -3.50 -9.94 -0.16
C PHE A 113 -3.96 -10.81 1.01
N ASN A 114 -5.24 -10.73 1.41
CA ASN A 114 -5.82 -11.64 2.38
C ASN A 114 -5.65 -13.11 1.95
N LEU A 115 -5.88 -13.41 0.67
CA LEU A 115 -5.67 -14.74 0.08
C LEU A 115 -4.18 -15.09 -0.05
N VAL A 116 -3.36 -14.17 -0.55
CA VAL A 116 -1.93 -14.37 -0.77
C VAL A 116 -1.20 -14.68 0.52
N THR A 117 -1.47 -13.92 1.58
CA THR A 117 -0.79 -14.04 2.87
C THR A 117 -1.52 -14.98 3.84
N GLY A 118 -2.74 -15.41 3.51
CA GLY A 118 -3.53 -16.34 4.33
C GLY A 118 -3.98 -15.77 5.67
N THR A 119 -4.21 -14.46 5.76
CA THR A 119 -4.51 -13.76 7.02
C THR A 119 -5.92 -14.00 7.55
N GLN A 120 -6.83 -14.54 6.73
CA GLN A 120 -8.21 -14.88 7.10
C GLN A 120 -8.97 -13.71 7.74
N LEU A 121 -8.89 -12.53 7.13
CA LEU A 121 -9.63 -11.35 7.57
C LEU A 121 -11.14 -11.56 7.38
N THR A 122 -11.92 -11.10 8.34
CA THR A 122 -13.39 -11.04 8.20
C THR A 122 -13.79 -9.93 7.24
N GLU A 123 -15.02 -9.95 6.75
CA GLU A 123 -15.56 -8.91 5.86
C GLU A 123 -15.52 -7.51 6.51
N GLU A 124 -15.71 -7.43 7.84
CA GLU A 124 -15.60 -6.17 8.57
C GLU A 124 -14.15 -5.69 8.65
N GLU A 125 -13.21 -6.58 9.00
CA GLU A 125 -11.78 -6.25 9.03
C GLU A 125 -11.27 -5.79 7.65
N LYS A 126 -11.74 -6.39 6.56
CA LYS A 126 -11.39 -5.97 5.19
C LYS A 126 -11.90 -4.57 4.87
N LYS A 127 -13.15 -4.25 5.26
CA LYS A 127 -13.74 -2.92 5.09
C LYS A 127 -12.99 -1.87 5.92
N ASP A 128 -12.69 -2.19 7.17
CA ASP A 128 -11.93 -1.31 8.06
C ASP A 128 -10.52 -1.07 7.52
N LEU A 129 -9.83 -2.12 7.05
CA LEU A 129 -8.52 -2.02 6.43
C LEU A 129 -8.56 -1.13 5.17
N SER A 130 -9.57 -1.30 4.32
CA SER A 130 -9.74 -0.44 3.13
C SER A 130 -9.97 1.02 3.50
N ALA A 131 -10.69 1.29 4.59
CA ALA A 131 -10.87 2.66 5.09
C ALA A 131 -9.55 3.27 5.57
N PHE A 132 -8.74 2.51 6.29
CA PHE A 132 -7.40 2.94 6.69
C PHE A 132 -6.50 3.24 5.48
N LEU A 133 -6.47 2.35 4.48
CA LEU A 133 -5.67 2.56 3.27
C LEU A 133 -6.08 3.83 2.52
N ARG A 134 -7.36 4.24 2.57
CA ARG A 134 -7.82 5.51 1.99
C ARG A 134 -7.37 6.74 2.77
N ALA A 135 -6.99 6.58 4.04
CA ALA A 135 -6.48 7.67 4.86
C ALA A 135 -4.97 7.93 4.65
N LEU A 136 -4.26 6.99 4.01
CA LEU A 136 -2.84 7.10 3.68
C LEU A 136 -2.60 8.00 2.47
#